data_2418da6e7150a610756a727f35c83bf2
#
_entry.id   2418da6e7150a610756a727f35c83bf2
#
_cell.length_a   1.000
_cell.length_b   1.000
_cell.length_c   1.000
_cell.angle_alpha   90.00
_cell.angle_beta   90.00
_cell.angle_gamma   90.00
#
_symmetry.space_group_name_H-M   'P 1'
#
loop_
_entity.id
_entity.type
_entity.pdbx_description
1 polymer ?
#
loop_
_entity_poly.entity_id
_entity_poly.type
_entity_poly.pdbx_seq_one_letter_code
_entity_poly.pdbx_strand_id
1 'polypeptide(L)'
;MTYFEATVLGLVQGLAEFLPISSSGHIDETKVLLFTVLLHVGTLISVFIMYWKDIWELIVELVLTIKDLCTGKGLRMEERPVRKLGVMIIVTTIPTAIIGFLFNDFFDSLYTSVIPIGVGLIITGFLLVFAEKKGESDRGIKQMNLKNAIFIGTVQGIAICPGISRSGSTLFGSLIC
;
A
#
# COMPACT_ATOMS: atom_id res chain seq x y z
N MET A 1 15.00 21.54 -14.83
CA MET A 1 15.52 20.53 -13.88
C MET A 1 16.89 20.08 -14.37
N THR A 2 17.91 20.19 -13.54
CA THR A 2 19.27 19.73 -13.87
C THR A 2 19.40 18.23 -13.63
N TYR A 3 20.42 17.58 -14.24
CA TYR A 3 20.68 16.15 -13.99
C TYR A 3 20.95 15.85 -12.51
N PHE A 4 21.57 16.78 -11.80
CA PHE A 4 21.83 16.65 -10.36
C PHE A 4 20.52 16.66 -9.55
N GLU A 5 19.63 17.62 -9.82
CA GLU A 5 18.30 17.68 -9.19
C GLU A 5 17.49 16.40 -9.47
N ALA A 6 17.51 15.91 -10.71
CA ALA A 6 16.83 14.67 -11.08
C ALA A 6 17.38 13.46 -10.29
N THR A 7 18.70 13.37 -10.15
CA THR A 7 19.34 12.28 -9.41
C THR A 7 18.99 12.33 -7.92
N VAL A 8 19.07 13.52 -7.30
CA VAL A 8 18.72 13.68 -5.88
C VAL A 8 17.25 13.36 -5.63
N LEU A 9 16.34 13.88 -6.47
CA LEU A 9 14.91 13.57 -6.36
C LEU A 9 14.62 12.07 -6.56
N GLY A 10 15.32 11.42 -7.51
CA GLY A 10 15.20 9.98 -7.73
C GLY A 10 15.64 9.15 -6.53
N LEU A 11 16.74 9.52 -5.88
CA LEU A 11 17.21 8.87 -4.65
C LEU A 11 16.23 9.08 -3.49
N VAL A 12 15.76 10.32 -3.29
CA VAL A 12 14.78 10.63 -2.24
C VAL A 12 13.48 9.87 -2.46
N GLN A 13 12.95 9.87 -3.70
CA GLN A 13 11.74 9.12 -4.02
C GLN A 13 11.92 7.62 -3.81
N GLY A 14 13.03 7.05 -4.30
CA GLY A 14 13.32 5.63 -4.12
C GLY A 14 13.40 5.24 -2.64
N LEU A 15 14.03 6.04 -1.81
CA LEU A 15 14.09 5.81 -0.36
C LEU A 15 12.70 5.99 0.28
N ALA A 16 11.96 7.04 -0.07
CA ALA A 16 10.65 7.32 0.50
C ALA A 16 9.58 6.28 0.12
N GLU A 17 9.72 5.62 -1.03
CA GLU A 17 8.79 4.57 -1.48
C GLU A 17 8.97 3.27 -0.66
N PHE A 18 10.22 2.91 -0.34
CA PHE A 18 10.52 1.71 0.46
C PHE A 18 10.44 1.95 1.96
N LEU A 19 10.70 3.16 2.42
CA LEU A 19 10.46 3.54 3.80
C LEU A 19 8.98 3.87 3.99
N PRO A 20 8.38 3.58 5.14
CA PRO A 20 6.99 3.92 5.43
C PRO A 20 6.82 5.43 5.67
N ILE A 21 7.35 6.25 4.76
CA ILE A 21 7.29 7.72 4.75
C ILE A 21 6.46 8.12 3.53
N SER A 22 5.64 9.17 3.67
CA SER A 22 4.82 9.64 2.56
C SER A 22 5.68 10.23 1.44
N SER A 23 5.75 9.55 0.29
CA SER A 23 6.49 10.01 -0.89
C SER A 23 5.83 11.22 -1.55
N SER A 24 4.51 11.34 -1.50
CA SER A 24 3.74 12.45 -2.09
C SER A 24 3.97 13.80 -1.40
N GLY A 25 4.49 13.83 -0.18
CA GLY A 25 4.83 15.05 0.54
C GLY A 25 6.09 15.78 0.04
N HIS A 26 6.90 15.15 -0.81
CA HIS A 26 8.23 15.64 -1.19
C HIS A 26 8.33 16.18 -2.63
N ILE A 27 7.35 15.89 -3.49
CA ILE A 27 7.39 16.25 -4.92
C ILE A 27 6.13 17.03 -5.30
N ASP A 28 6.31 18.18 -5.94
CA ASP A 28 5.23 18.93 -6.58
C ASP A 28 4.86 18.22 -7.91
N GLU A 29 3.89 17.32 -7.83
CA GLU A 29 3.45 16.46 -8.94
C GLU A 29 2.91 17.25 -10.13
N THR A 30 2.40 18.47 -9.90
CA THR A 30 1.78 19.27 -10.96
C THR A 30 2.79 19.80 -11.97
N LYS A 31 4.05 20.01 -11.55
CA LYS A 31 5.11 20.59 -12.40
C LYS A 31 5.97 19.54 -13.10
N VAL A 32 6.02 18.30 -12.59
CA VAL A 32 6.95 17.28 -13.05
C VAL A 32 6.29 15.90 -13.17
N LEU A 33 5.03 15.87 -13.60
CA LEU A 33 4.21 14.64 -13.66
C LEU A 33 4.93 13.48 -14.36
N LEU A 34 5.52 13.71 -15.53
CA LEU A 34 6.21 12.66 -16.27
C LEU A 34 7.39 12.09 -15.48
N PHE A 35 8.16 12.95 -14.81
CA PHE A 35 9.30 12.52 -14.01
C PHE A 35 8.86 11.71 -12.80
N THR A 36 7.82 12.15 -12.10
CA THR A 36 7.22 11.44 -10.97
C THR A 36 6.71 10.07 -11.38
N VAL A 37 6.02 9.96 -12.52
CA VAL A 37 5.57 8.66 -13.07
C VAL A 37 6.75 7.74 -13.37
N LEU A 38 7.82 8.25 -13.98
CA LEU A 38 9.02 7.44 -14.27
C LEU A 38 9.70 6.94 -12.99
N LEU A 39 9.74 7.76 -11.93
CA LEU A 39 10.27 7.35 -10.64
C LEU A 39 9.43 6.22 -10.02
N HIS A 40 8.10 6.34 -10.06
CA HIS A 40 7.20 5.27 -9.57
C HIS A 40 7.35 3.98 -10.40
N VAL A 41 7.52 4.07 -11.71
CA VAL A 41 7.82 2.90 -12.55
C VAL A 41 9.14 2.25 -12.14
N GLY A 42 10.18 3.05 -11.88
CA GLY A 42 11.48 2.54 -11.42
C GLY A 42 11.38 1.79 -10.08
N THR A 43 10.67 2.36 -9.10
CA THR A 43 10.43 1.70 -7.80
C THR A 43 9.59 0.45 -7.96
N LEU A 44 8.56 0.46 -8.81
CA LEU A 44 7.73 -0.69 -9.11
C LEU A 44 8.54 -1.85 -9.71
N ILE A 45 9.43 -1.57 -10.67
CA ILE A 45 10.35 -2.57 -11.24
C ILE A 45 11.22 -3.18 -10.14
N SER A 46 11.74 -2.38 -9.21
CA SER A 46 12.55 -2.86 -8.08
C SER A 46 11.76 -3.81 -7.18
N VAL A 47 10.50 -3.49 -6.88
CA VAL A 47 9.59 -4.36 -6.12
C VAL A 47 9.34 -5.67 -6.86
N PHE A 48 9.09 -5.61 -8.18
CA PHE A 48 8.91 -6.82 -9.00
C PHE A 48 10.14 -7.72 -9.01
N ILE A 49 11.34 -7.14 -9.07
CA ILE A 49 12.60 -7.92 -9.03
C ILE A 49 12.79 -8.55 -7.65
N MET A 50 12.52 -7.81 -6.56
CA MET A 50 12.73 -8.28 -5.19
C MET A 50 11.73 -9.37 -4.80
N TYR A 51 10.46 -9.20 -5.11
CA TYR A 51 9.36 -10.08 -4.72
C TYR A 51 8.85 -10.97 -5.86
N TRP A 52 9.65 -11.18 -6.89
CA TRP A 52 9.22 -11.88 -8.10
C TRP A 52 8.67 -13.29 -7.81
N LYS A 53 9.24 -13.99 -6.83
CA LYS A 53 8.80 -15.34 -6.44
C LYS A 53 7.41 -15.32 -5.81
N ASP A 54 7.19 -14.38 -4.88
CA ASP A 54 5.90 -14.23 -4.20
C ASP A 54 4.81 -13.80 -5.19
N ILE A 55 5.15 -12.88 -6.10
CA ILE A 55 4.25 -12.43 -7.17
C ILE A 55 3.88 -13.59 -8.09
N TRP A 56 4.87 -14.41 -8.48
CA TRP A 56 4.63 -15.58 -9.32
C TRP A 56 3.73 -16.60 -8.64
N GLU A 57 3.97 -16.89 -7.35
CA GLU A 57 3.11 -17.77 -6.55
C GLU A 57 1.68 -17.26 -6.48
N LEU A 58 1.48 -15.96 -6.28
CA LEU A 58 0.15 -15.33 -6.28
C LEU A 58 -0.55 -15.47 -7.64
N ILE A 59 0.18 -15.28 -8.75
CA ILE A 59 -0.37 -15.44 -10.11
C ILE A 59 -0.80 -16.90 -10.34
N VAL A 60 0.06 -17.86 -10.00
CA VAL A 60 -0.25 -19.29 -10.13
C VAL A 60 -1.48 -19.65 -9.27
N GLU A 61 -1.53 -19.20 -8.01
CA GLU A 61 -2.68 -19.47 -7.14
C GLU A 61 -3.96 -18.79 -7.64
N LEU A 62 -3.88 -17.62 -8.26
CA LEU A 62 -5.02 -16.97 -8.89
C LEU A 62 -5.60 -17.85 -10.02
N VAL A 63 -4.75 -18.36 -10.91
CA VAL A 63 -5.15 -19.25 -12.00
C VAL A 63 -5.78 -20.54 -11.46
N LEU A 64 -5.15 -21.16 -10.44
CA LEU A 64 -5.67 -22.35 -9.77
C LEU A 64 -7.01 -22.08 -9.06
N THR A 65 -7.18 -20.91 -8.47
CA THR A 65 -8.44 -20.49 -7.83
C THR A 65 -9.56 -20.39 -8.85
N ILE A 66 -9.31 -19.76 -10.00
CA ILE A 66 -10.30 -19.68 -11.09
C ILE A 66 -10.68 -21.09 -11.58
N LYS A 67 -9.68 -21.96 -11.79
CA LYS A 67 -9.90 -23.35 -12.20
C LYS A 67 -10.75 -24.12 -11.17
N ASP A 68 -10.42 -24.01 -9.87
CA ASP A 68 -11.14 -24.70 -8.81
C ASP A 68 -12.58 -24.18 -8.66
N LEU A 69 -12.82 -22.89 -8.84
CA LEU A 69 -14.16 -22.30 -8.89
C LEU A 69 -14.97 -22.84 -10.08
N CYS A 70 -14.37 -22.88 -11.28
CA CYS A 70 -15.02 -23.43 -12.48
C CYS A 70 -15.32 -24.93 -12.36
N THR A 71 -14.53 -25.69 -11.58
CA THR A 71 -14.70 -27.12 -11.36
C THR A 71 -15.54 -27.47 -10.11
N GLY A 72 -16.11 -26.46 -9.42
CA GLY A 72 -16.96 -26.63 -8.25
C GLY A 72 -16.26 -27.07 -6.96
N LYS A 73 -14.92 -26.99 -6.91
CA LYS A 73 -14.12 -27.40 -5.73
C LYS A 73 -14.09 -26.38 -4.60
N GLY A 74 -14.64 -25.17 -4.82
CA GLY A 74 -14.64 -24.08 -3.86
C GLY A 74 -13.27 -23.40 -3.66
N LEU A 75 -13.23 -22.42 -2.77
CA LEU A 75 -12.03 -21.55 -2.57
C LEU A 75 -10.89 -22.23 -1.81
N ARG A 76 -11.12 -23.25 -0.98
CA ARG A 76 -10.11 -24.05 -0.24
C ARG A 76 -9.02 -23.19 0.43
N MET A 77 -9.40 -22.06 1.04
CA MET A 77 -8.48 -21.05 1.60
C MET A 77 -7.65 -21.57 2.77
N GLU A 78 -8.20 -22.51 3.57
CA GLU A 78 -7.50 -23.06 4.75
C GLU A 78 -6.33 -23.97 4.38
N GLU A 79 -6.42 -24.63 3.20
CA GLU A 79 -5.37 -25.53 2.73
C GLU A 79 -4.23 -24.79 1.99
N ARG A 80 -4.49 -23.56 1.55
CA ARG A 80 -3.57 -22.79 0.70
C ARG A 80 -3.37 -21.36 1.20
N PRO A 81 -2.34 -21.12 2.05
CA PRO A 81 -2.08 -19.81 2.64
C PRO A 81 -1.87 -18.69 1.61
N VAL A 82 -1.20 -18.97 0.50
CA VAL A 82 -0.95 -17.99 -0.57
C VAL A 82 -2.26 -17.58 -1.25
N ARG A 83 -3.17 -18.54 -1.47
CA ARG A 83 -4.52 -18.25 -1.98
C ARG A 83 -5.31 -17.38 -1.00
N LYS A 84 -5.25 -17.69 0.29
CA LYS A 84 -5.88 -16.89 1.34
C LYS A 84 -5.34 -15.47 1.32
N LEU A 85 -4.02 -15.30 1.22
CA LEU A 85 -3.39 -13.98 1.10
C LEU A 85 -3.92 -13.21 -0.13
N GLY A 86 -3.93 -13.84 -1.31
CA GLY A 86 -4.45 -13.22 -2.53
C GLY A 86 -5.91 -12.75 -2.40
N VAL A 87 -6.78 -13.58 -1.82
CA VAL A 87 -8.18 -13.22 -1.55
C VAL A 87 -8.26 -12.06 -0.55
N MET A 88 -7.46 -12.07 0.52
CA MET A 88 -7.45 -10.98 1.50
C MET A 88 -6.95 -9.68 0.90
N ILE A 89 -5.97 -9.71 -0.02
CA ILE A 89 -5.52 -8.52 -0.77
C ILE A 89 -6.68 -7.95 -1.60
N ILE A 90 -7.45 -8.77 -2.29
CA ILE A 90 -8.63 -8.32 -3.03
C ILE A 90 -9.67 -7.70 -2.08
N VAL A 91 -9.93 -8.34 -0.94
CA VAL A 91 -10.87 -7.83 0.06
C VAL A 91 -10.40 -6.48 0.64
N THR A 92 -9.11 -6.30 0.91
CA THR A 92 -8.56 -5.01 1.39
C THR A 92 -8.69 -3.91 0.34
N THR A 93 -8.64 -4.25 -0.94
CA THR A 93 -8.76 -3.27 -2.03
C THR A 93 -10.16 -2.68 -2.12
N ILE A 94 -11.21 -3.43 -1.74
CA ILE A 94 -12.60 -2.97 -1.83
C ILE A 94 -12.87 -1.70 -1.00
N PRO A 95 -12.66 -1.67 0.33
CA PRO A 95 -12.88 -0.47 1.12
C PRO A 95 -11.95 0.67 0.73
N THR A 96 -10.69 0.37 0.34
CA THR A 96 -9.75 1.37 -0.18
C THR A 96 -10.31 2.06 -1.43
N ALA A 97 -10.81 1.28 -2.39
CA ALA A 97 -11.40 1.80 -3.63
C ALA A 97 -12.68 2.61 -3.37
N ILE A 98 -13.55 2.11 -2.48
CA ILE A 98 -14.78 2.83 -2.09
C ILE A 98 -14.43 4.19 -1.48
N ILE A 99 -13.50 4.23 -0.53
CA ILE A 99 -13.10 5.49 0.13
C ILE A 99 -12.44 6.42 -0.88
N GLY A 100 -11.51 5.92 -1.70
CA GLY A 100 -10.84 6.71 -2.73
C GLY A 100 -11.82 7.31 -3.73
N PHE A 101 -12.80 6.54 -4.18
CA PHE A 101 -13.81 7.01 -5.14
C PHE A 101 -14.79 8.01 -4.53
N LEU A 102 -15.32 7.73 -3.33
CA LEU A 102 -16.32 8.60 -2.69
C LEU A 102 -15.73 9.93 -2.21
N PHE A 103 -14.46 9.94 -1.81
CA PHE A 103 -13.81 11.12 -1.25
C PHE A 103 -12.72 11.71 -2.15
N ASN A 104 -12.72 11.37 -3.45
CA ASN A 104 -11.71 11.83 -4.40
C ASN A 104 -11.55 13.36 -4.38
N ASP A 105 -12.64 14.10 -4.58
CA ASP A 105 -12.62 15.57 -4.62
C ASP A 105 -12.15 16.18 -3.30
N PHE A 106 -12.48 15.54 -2.18
CA PHE A 106 -12.02 15.96 -0.86
C PHE A 106 -10.50 15.76 -0.75
N PHE A 107 -9.96 14.60 -1.12
CA PHE A 107 -8.53 14.35 -1.09
C PHE A 107 -7.78 15.30 -2.02
N ASP A 108 -8.27 15.52 -3.24
CA ASP A 108 -7.67 16.46 -4.19
C ASP A 108 -7.60 17.88 -3.62
N SER A 109 -8.64 18.32 -2.89
CA SER A 109 -8.63 19.62 -2.23
C SER A 109 -7.53 19.77 -1.17
N LEU A 110 -7.14 18.69 -0.50
CA LEU A 110 -6.09 18.70 0.51
C LEU A 110 -4.69 18.87 -0.07
N TYR A 111 -4.47 18.50 -1.34
CA TYR A 111 -3.18 18.72 -2.03
C TYR A 111 -2.90 20.20 -2.34
N THR A 112 -3.90 21.07 -2.26
CA THR A 112 -3.74 22.50 -2.54
C THR A 112 -3.05 23.27 -1.41
N SER A 113 -2.88 22.67 -0.24
CA SER A 113 -2.32 23.31 0.96
C SER A 113 -1.24 22.46 1.61
N VAL A 114 -0.21 23.11 2.14
CA VAL A 114 0.90 22.45 2.85
C VAL A 114 0.47 21.96 4.26
N ILE A 115 -0.55 22.56 4.85
CA ILE A 115 -0.99 22.24 6.21
C ILE A 115 -1.51 20.79 6.33
N PRO A 116 -2.42 20.29 5.47
CA PRO A 116 -2.85 18.89 5.51
C PRO A 116 -1.69 17.91 5.34
N ILE A 117 -0.74 18.23 4.43
CA ILE A 117 0.45 17.41 4.21
C ILE A 117 1.29 17.30 5.49
N GLY A 118 1.55 18.44 6.16
CA GLY A 118 2.29 18.47 7.43
C GLY A 118 1.59 17.68 8.54
N VAL A 119 0.28 17.83 8.67
CA VAL A 119 -0.52 17.05 9.63
C VAL A 119 -0.47 15.55 9.30
N GLY A 120 -0.59 15.19 8.03
CA GLY A 120 -0.48 13.80 7.58
C GLY A 120 0.88 13.17 7.91
N LEU A 121 1.98 13.90 7.74
CA LEU A 121 3.33 13.44 8.11
C LEU A 121 3.45 13.21 9.63
N ILE A 122 2.88 14.09 10.45
CA ILE A 122 2.85 13.93 11.92
C ILE A 122 2.05 12.67 12.30
N ILE A 123 0.88 12.46 11.70
CA ILE A 123 0.07 11.26 11.90
C ILE A 123 0.87 10.02 11.54
N THR A 124 1.53 10.01 10.39
CA THR A 124 2.40 8.90 9.95
C THR A 124 3.48 8.60 10.98
N GLY A 125 4.16 9.63 11.51
CA GLY A 125 5.15 9.46 12.57
C GLY A 125 4.59 8.79 13.82
N PHE A 126 3.40 9.18 14.28
CA PHE A 126 2.73 8.54 15.41
C PHE A 126 2.35 7.08 15.12
N LEU A 127 1.83 6.79 13.92
CA LEU A 127 1.48 5.41 13.52
C LEU A 127 2.70 4.50 13.54
N LEU A 128 3.86 4.99 13.06
CA LEU A 128 5.11 4.23 13.03
C LEU A 128 5.67 3.99 14.42
N VAL A 129 5.71 5.01 15.28
CA VAL A 129 6.13 4.85 16.68
C VAL A 129 5.24 3.85 17.42
N PHE A 130 3.95 3.86 17.15
CA PHE A 130 3.02 2.90 17.75
C PHE A 130 3.28 1.48 17.20
N ALA A 131 3.48 1.33 15.88
CA ALA A 131 3.80 0.07 15.25
C ALA A 131 5.09 -0.54 15.82
N GLU A 132 6.15 0.29 15.97
CA GLU A 132 7.43 -0.13 16.56
C GLU A 132 7.27 -0.61 18.01
N LYS A 133 6.54 0.15 18.83
CA LYS A 133 6.29 -0.25 20.24
C LYS A 133 5.49 -1.53 20.38
N LYS A 134 4.62 -1.84 19.43
CA LYS A 134 3.85 -3.09 19.45
C LYS A 134 4.71 -4.29 19.08
N GLY A 135 5.78 -4.10 18.30
CA GLY A 135 6.69 -5.15 17.86
C GLY A 135 6.07 -6.08 16.83
N GLU A 136 6.72 -7.20 16.58
CA GLU A 136 6.24 -8.21 15.64
C GLU A 136 4.96 -8.88 16.15
N SER A 137 4.03 -9.13 15.24
CA SER A 137 2.81 -9.91 15.54
C SER A 137 3.08 -11.38 15.30
N ASP A 138 2.80 -12.23 16.27
CA ASP A 138 2.88 -13.71 16.13
C ASP A 138 1.79 -14.28 15.18
N ARG A 139 0.92 -13.42 14.67
CA ARG A 139 -0.20 -13.81 13.80
C ARG A 139 0.25 -13.92 12.36
N GLY A 140 0.22 -15.12 11.81
CA GLY A 140 0.48 -15.38 10.40
C GLY A 140 -0.77 -15.26 9.51
N ILE A 141 -0.58 -15.38 8.19
CA ILE A 141 -1.64 -15.32 7.16
C ILE A 141 -2.81 -16.27 7.47
N LYS A 142 -2.53 -17.43 8.09
CA LYS A 142 -3.56 -18.42 8.46
C LYS A 142 -4.59 -17.88 9.46
N GLN A 143 -4.20 -16.94 10.32
CA GLN A 143 -5.07 -16.35 11.35
C GLN A 143 -5.80 -15.09 10.85
N MET A 144 -5.42 -14.55 9.68
CA MET A 144 -6.08 -13.41 9.08
C MET A 144 -7.53 -13.76 8.70
N ASN A 145 -8.45 -12.87 9.02
CA ASN A 145 -9.87 -13.01 8.73
C ASN A 145 -10.39 -11.82 7.91
N LEU A 146 -11.63 -11.92 7.43
CA LEU A 146 -12.27 -10.88 6.62
C LEU A 146 -12.36 -9.52 7.34
N LYS A 147 -12.57 -9.51 8.66
CA LYS A 147 -12.66 -8.26 9.43
C LYS A 147 -11.31 -7.54 9.45
N ASN A 148 -10.22 -8.31 9.60
CA ASN A 148 -8.86 -7.77 9.54
C ASN A 148 -8.57 -7.17 8.16
N ALA A 149 -8.94 -7.87 7.08
CA ALA A 149 -8.75 -7.39 5.72
C ALA A 149 -9.54 -6.08 5.47
N ILE A 150 -10.81 -6.02 5.88
CA ILE A 150 -11.65 -4.82 5.76
C ILE A 150 -11.05 -3.67 6.58
N PHE A 151 -10.60 -3.93 7.80
CA PHE A 151 -9.98 -2.91 8.66
C PHE A 151 -8.70 -2.35 8.02
N ILE A 152 -7.78 -3.22 7.58
CA ILE A 152 -6.55 -2.81 6.89
C ILE A 152 -6.87 -1.99 5.64
N GLY A 153 -7.84 -2.44 4.84
CA GLY A 153 -8.25 -1.72 3.64
C GLY A 153 -8.90 -0.35 3.93
N THR A 154 -9.63 -0.23 5.05
CA THR A 154 -10.20 1.05 5.50
C THR A 154 -9.09 2.02 5.92
N VAL A 155 -8.13 1.54 6.72
CA VAL A 155 -6.96 2.33 7.14
C VAL A 155 -6.13 2.77 5.93
N GLN A 156 -5.95 1.88 4.94
CA GLN A 156 -5.28 2.20 3.68
C GLN A 156 -6.07 3.23 2.85
N GLY A 157 -7.41 3.16 2.85
CA GLY A 157 -8.26 4.13 2.18
C GLY A 157 -8.15 5.54 2.78
N ILE A 158 -8.08 5.64 4.11
CA ILE A 158 -7.83 6.92 4.79
C ILE A 158 -6.43 7.46 4.45
N ALA A 159 -5.46 6.59 4.23
CA ALA A 159 -4.09 6.95 3.85
C ALA A 159 -3.92 7.44 2.38
N ILE A 160 -5.03 7.63 1.63
CA ILE A 160 -5.03 8.41 0.38
C ILE A 160 -4.80 9.90 0.69
N CYS A 161 -5.11 10.34 1.92
CA CYS A 161 -4.86 11.69 2.39
C CYS A 161 -3.37 12.08 2.24
N PRO A 162 -3.06 13.28 1.69
CA PRO A 162 -1.68 13.71 1.48
C PRO A 162 -0.89 13.76 2.79
N GLY A 163 0.36 13.31 2.74
CA GLY A 163 1.24 13.24 3.92
C GLY A 163 1.08 11.96 4.74
N ILE A 164 -0.03 11.20 4.60
CA ILE A 164 -0.18 9.92 5.26
C ILE A 164 0.50 8.83 4.42
N SER A 165 1.43 8.08 5.02
CA SER A 165 2.07 6.94 4.37
C SER A 165 1.11 5.77 4.22
N ARG A 166 0.84 5.32 2.98
CA ARG A 166 0.03 4.12 2.72
C ARG A 166 0.69 2.86 3.28
N SER A 167 1.98 2.69 3.03
CA SER A 167 2.75 1.55 3.57
C SER A 167 2.81 1.56 5.09
N GLY A 168 3.05 2.72 5.72
CA GLY A 168 3.01 2.87 7.17
C GLY A 168 1.64 2.56 7.77
N SER A 169 0.57 2.99 7.11
CA SER A 169 -0.81 2.75 7.56
C SER A 169 -1.21 1.29 7.43
N THR A 170 -0.83 0.60 6.34
CA THR A 170 -1.08 -0.84 6.18
C THR A 170 -0.28 -1.67 7.16
N LEU A 171 0.98 -1.31 7.42
CA LEU A 171 1.82 -1.93 8.45
C LEU A 171 1.16 -1.79 9.83
N PHE A 172 0.78 -0.58 10.21
CA PHE A 172 0.05 -0.31 11.46
C PHE A 172 -1.24 -1.14 11.55
N GLY A 173 -2.07 -1.13 10.50
CA GLY A 173 -3.31 -1.90 10.44
C GLY A 173 -3.08 -3.40 10.60
N SER A 174 -2.04 -3.95 9.97
CA SER A 174 -1.71 -5.37 10.07
C SER A 174 -1.19 -5.78 11.45
N LEU A 175 -0.46 -4.88 12.13
CA LEU A 175 0.06 -5.13 13.47
C LEU A 175 -1.03 -5.07 14.56
N ILE A 176 -2.11 -4.31 14.34
CA ILE A 176 -3.24 -4.26 15.28
C ILE A 176 -4.12 -5.50 15.15
N CYS A 177 -4.27 -6.04 13.96
CA CYS A 177 -5.08 -7.21 13.67
C CYS A 177 -4.40 -8.50 14.07
#